data_451b3ccd2c1de1c3c271fe5e8b3dc11c
#
_entry.id   451b3ccd2c1de1c3c271fe5e8b3dc11c
#
_cell.length_a   1.000
_cell.length_b   1.000
_cell.length_c   1.000
_cell.angle_alpha   90.00
_cell.angle_beta   90.00
_cell.angle_gamma   90.00
#
_symmetry.space_group_name_H-M   'P 1'
#
loop_
_entity.id
_entity.type
_entity.pdbx_description
1 polymer ?
#
loop_
_entity_poly.entity_id
_entity_poly.type
_entity_poly.pdbx_seq_one_letter_code
_entity_poly.pdbx_strand_id
1 'polypeptide(L)'
;MKRLPIIFFLLLAFTLSSHADDRPNIVVVLCDDLGWGDIQNYGHPHIKTPRLMQMAAEGIQFSSFYSAAPVCSPSRVGLLTGRSPNRAGIYDWIPEASADKPVANSRQL
;
A
#
# COMPACT_ATOMS: atom_id res chain seq x y z
N MET A 1 51.73 23.51 -19.44
CA MET A 1 51.08 23.16 -18.13
C MET A 1 49.75 23.86 -17.93
N LYS A 2 48.87 24.00 -18.94
CA LYS A 2 47.56 24.71 -18.85
C LYS A 2 46.33 23.79 -18.98
N ARG A 3 46.50 22.47 -18.96
CA ARG A 3 45.41 21.50 -19.18
C ARG A 3 44.82 20.91 -17.88
N LEU A 4 45.50 21.11 -16.73
CA LEU A 4 45.07 20.62 -15.43
C LEU A 4 43.71 21.18 -14.93
N PRO A 5 43.43 22.51 -15.09
CA PRO A 5 42.13 23.06 -14.65
C PRO A 5 40.94 22.58 -15.49
N ILE A 6 41.17 22.27 -16.78
CA ILE A 6 40.11 21.78 -17.68
C ILE A 6 39.69 20.37 -17.28
N ILE A 7 40.62 19.51 -16.92
CA ILE A 7 40.35 18.14 -16.46
C ILE A 7 39.62 18.16 -15.12
N PHE A 8 39.98 19.06 -14.22
CA PHE A 8 39.31 19.25 -12.93
C PHE A 8 37.88 19.72 -13.11
N PHE A 9 37.61 20.64 -14.04
CA PHE A 9 36.26 21.12 -14.35
C PHE A 9 35.39 20.03 -15.03
N LEU A 10 35.96 19.21 -15.88
CA LEU A 10 35.28 18.08 -16.51
C LEU A 10 34.93 16.97 -15.49
N LEU A 11 35.83 16.69 -14.56
CA LEU A 11 35.57 15.75 -13.49
C LEU A 11 34.47 16.25 -12.51
N LEU A 12 34.45 17.56 -12.20
CA LEU A 12 33.45 18.17 -11.36
C LEU A 12 32.06 18.19 -12.01
N ALA A 13 31.99 18.38 -13.35
CA ALA A 13 30.74 18.34 -14.10
C ALA A 13 30.12 16.92 -14.12
N PHE A 14 30.93 15.87 -14.03
CA PHE A 14 30.46 14.49 -14.03
C PHE A 14 29.81 14.07 -12.71
N THR A 15 30.11 14.74 -11.60
CA THR A 15 29.57 14.42 -10.28
C THR A 15 28.19 15.05 -10.01
N LEU A 16 27.71 15.95 -10.87
CA LEU A 16 26.44 16.67 -10.70
C LEU A 16 25.24 15.99 -11.37
N SER A 17 25.43 14.84 -12.02
CA SER A 17 24.32 14.04 -12.53
C SER A 17 23.71 13.19 -11.41
N SER A 18 23.14 13.84 -10.41
CA SER A 18 22.21 13.19 -9.49
C SER A 18 20.93 12.87 -10.28
N HIS A 19 20.85 11.67 -10.81
CA HIS A 19 19.58 11.17 -11.31
C HIS A 19 18.66 10.99 -10.09
N ALA A 20 17.70 11.87 -9.97
CA ALA A 20 16.57 11.61 -9.08
C ALA A 20 15.96 10.28 -9.54
N ASP A 21 15.76 9.38 -8.60
CA ASP A 21 15.14 8.08 -8.86
C ASP A 21 13.71 8.34 -9.38
N ASP A 22 13.43 8.00 -10.63
CA ASP A 22 12.12 8.22 -11.28
C ASP A 22 11.01 7.30 -10.73
N ARG A 23 11.23 6.69 -9.59
CA ARG A 23 10.21 5.85 -8.94
C ARG A 23 9.06 6.72 -8.44
N PRO A 24 7.82 6.37 -8.78
CA PRO A 24 6.66 7.12 -8.31
C PRO A 24 6.47 6.95 -6.80
N ASN A 25 5.97 7.98 -6.15
CA ASN A 25 5.45 7.86 -4.80
C ASN A 25 4.10 7.11 -4.84
N ILE A 26 3.93 6.12 -3.97
CA ILE A 26 2.71 5.34 -3.88
C ILE A 26 2.04 5.64 -2.53
N VAL A 27 0.79 6.10 -2.58
CA VAL A 27 -0.05 6.31 -1.40
C VAL A 27 -1.16 5.28 -1.42
N VAL A 28 -1.22 4.44 -0.38
CA VAL A 28 -2.28 3.46 -0.20
C VAL A 28 -3.26 3.97 0.86
N VAL A 29 -4.53 4.11 0.47
CA VAL A 29 -5.62 4.43 1.39
C VAL A 29 -6.46 3.17 1.60
N LEU A 30 -6.37 2.60 2.79
CA LEU A 30 -7.10 1.38 3.15
C LEU A 30 -8.27 1.74 4.05
N CYS A 31 -9.48 1.40 3.62
CA CYS A 31 -10.68 1.52 4.44
C CYS A 31 -10.87 0.25 5.26
N ASP A 32 -11.23 0.42 6.54
CA ASP A 32 -11.56 -0.69 7.42
C ASP A 32 -13.04 -0.98 7.33
N ASP A 33 -13.42 -2.25 7.20
CA ASP A 33 -14.79 -2.75 7.14
C ASP A 33 -15.68 -2.10 6.04
N LEU A 34 -15.10 -1.55 4.99
CA LEU A 34 -15.85 -1.00 3.86
C LEU A 34 -16.32 -2.13 2.95
N GLY A 35 -17.63 -2.33 2.86
CA GLY A 35 -18.24 -3.30 1.94
C GLY A 35 -18.21 -2.84 0.48
N TRP A 36 -18.29 -3.79 -0.43
CA TRP A 36 -18.26 -3.52 -1.87
C TRP A 36 -19.35 -2.52 -2.32
N GLY A 37 -20.55 -2.58 -1.74
CA GLY A 37 -21.67 -1.71 -2.09
C GLY A 37 -21.77 -0.41 -1.27
N ASP A 38 -20.80 -0.09 -0.42
CA ASP A 38 -20.93 0.96 0.58
C ASP A 38 -20.60 2.36 0.04
N ILE A 39 -20.09 2.46 -1.17
CA ILE A 39 -19.78 3.75 -1.81
C ILE A 39 -20.59 3.96 -3.11
N GLN A 40 -20.73 5.21 -3.50
CA GLN A 40 -21.49 5.61 -4.68
C GLN A 40 -21.00 4.94 -5.97
N ASN A 41 -19.70 4.74 -6.13
CA ASN A 41 -19.08 4.10 -7.29
C ASN A 41 -19.62 2.69 -7.58
N TYR A 42 -20.01 1.98 -6.52
CA TYR A 42 -20.57 0.63 -6.61
C TYR A 42 -22.08 0.58 -6.35
N GLY A 43 -22.75 1.73 -6.45
CA GLY A 43 -24.21 1.80 -6.49
C GLY A 43 -24.92 2.05 -5.18
N HIS A 44 -24.22 2.52 -4.11
CA HIS A 44 -24.91 2.84 -2.86
C HIS A 44 -25.97 3.93 -3.08
N PRO A 45 -27.25 3.71 -2.70
CA PRO A 45 -28.34 4.60 -3.08
C PRO A 45 -28.32 5.94 -2.34
N HIS A 46 -27.80 6.00 -1.14
CA HIS A 46 -27.88 7.18 -0.27
C HIS A 46 -26.53 7.84 0.00
N ILE A 47 -25.46 7.04 0.14
CA ILE A 47 -24.12 7.59 0.43
C ILE A 47 -23.56 8.24 -0.83
N LYS A 48 -23.23 9.54 -0.71
CA LYS A 48 -22.62 10.31 -1.79
C LYS A 48 -21.12 10.46 -1.56
N THR A 49 -20.32 9.98 -2.51
CA THR A 49 -18.85 10.03 -2.47
C THR A 49 -18.28 10.71 -3.72
N PRO A 50 -18.55 12.02 -3.93
CA PRO A 50 -18.21 12.69 -5.19
C PRO A 50 -16.72 12.70 -5.50
N ARG A 51 -15.86 12.75 -4.48
CA ARG A 51 -14.41 12.71 -4.69
C ARG A 51 -13.91 11.34 -5.11
N LEU A 52 -14.52 10.26 -4.59
CA LEU A 52 -14.18 8.90 -5.05
C LEU A 52 -14.72 8.67 -6.48
N MET A 53 -15.88 9.22 -6.80
CA MET A 53 -16.39 9.21 -8.17
C MET A 53 -15.44 9.92 -9.14
N GLN A 54 -14.94 11.10 -8.75
CA GLN A 54 -13.98 11.85 -9.56
C GLN A 54 -12.68 11.04 -9.73
N MET A 55 -12.13 10.49 -8.65
CA MET A 55 -10.92 9.66 -8.69
C MET A 55 -11.09 8.44 -9.62
N ALA A 56 -12.26 7.79 -9.59
CA ALA A 56 -12.55 6.67 -10.47
C ALA A 56 -12.64 7.08 -11.95
N ALA A 57 -13.16 8.27 -12.22
CA ALA A 57 -13.25 8.81 -13.59
C ALA A 57 -11.88 9.22 -14.15
N GLU A 58 -10.97 9.67 -13.31
CA GLU A 58 -9.61 10.10 -13.68
C GLU A 58 -8.59 8.96 -13.67
N GLY A 59 -8.92 7.84 -13.03
CA GLY A 59 -8.02 6.71 -12.83
C GLY A 59 -8.59 5.38 -13.32
N ILE A 60 -8.31 4.33 -12.59
CA ILE A 60 -8.78 2.97 -12.87
C ILE A 60 -9.62 2.47 -11.70
N GLN A 61 -10.83 1.99 -12.00
CA GLN A 61 -11.69 1.32 -11.05
C GLN A 61 -11.74 -0.19 -11.36
N PHE A 62 -11.44 -1.02 -10.38
CA PHE A 62 -11.55 -2.46 -10.48
C PHE A 62 -12.90 -2.93 -9.96
N SER A 63 -13.65 -3.65 -10.78
CA SER A 63 -14.95 -4.23 -10.40
C SER A 63 -14.84 -5.54 -9.62
N SER A 64 -13.72 -6.24 -9.77
CA SER A 64 -13.46 -7.56 -9.18
C SER A 64 -12.06 -7.61 -8.60
N PHE A 65 -11.85 -6.84 -7.53
CA PHE A 65 -10.58 -6.81 -6.80
C PHE A 65 -10.83 -7.19 -5.34
N TYR A 66 -10.14 -8.22 -4.87
CA TYR A 66 -10.40 -8.82 -3.57
C TYR A 66 -9.23 -8.65 -2.62
N SER A 67 -9.53 -8.49 -1.34
CA SER A 67 -8.51 -8.55 -0.29
C SER A 67 -7.96 -9.99 -0.15
N ALA A 68 -6.77 -10.10 0.45
CA ALA A 68 -6.10 -11.40 0.62
C ALA A 68 -6.83 -12.33 1.60
N ALA A 69 -7.71 -11.80 2.43
CA ALA A 69 -8.51 -12.56 3.40
C ALA A 69 -9.80 -11.79 3.75
N PRO A 70 -10.81 -12.48 4.31
CA PRO A 70 -12.11 -11.87 4.65
C PRO A 70 -12.10 -11.03 5.92
N VAL A 71 -11.02 -11.06 6.72
CA VAL A 71 -10.89 -10.30 7.98
C VAL A 71 -9.63 -9.45 8.00
N CYS A 72 -9.60 -8.46 8.90
CA CYS A 72 -8.64 -7.37 8.93
C CYS A 72 -7.17 -7.82 9.08
N SER A 73 -6.81 -8.58 10.11
CA SER A 73 -5.41 -8.93 10.40
C SER A 73 -4.72 -9.69 9.26
N PRO A 74 -5.26 -10.80 8.74
CA PRO A 74 -4.64 -11.49 7.62
C PRO A 74 -4.67 -10.67 6.33
N SER A 75 -5.71 -9.87 6.07
CA SER A 75 -5.77 -8.98 4.93
C SER A 75 -4.65 -7.93 4.96
N ARG A 76 -4.42 -7.31 6.12
CA ARG A 76 -3.33 -6.34 6.32
C ARG A 76 -1.95 -6.98 6.19
N VAL A 77 -1.78 -8.20 6.69
CA VAL A 77 -0.53 -8.95 6.49
C VAL A 77 -0.26 -9.18 5.00
N GLY A 78 -1.28 -9.57 4.25
CA GLY A 78 -1.16 -9.71 2.79
C GLY A 78 -0.71 -8.43 2.10
N LEU A 79 -1.35 -7.31 2.44
CA LEU A 79 -1.01 -5.99 1.90
C LEU A 79 0.43 -5.56 2.26
N LEU A 80 0.82 -5.68 3.53
CA LEU A 80 2.10 -5.17 4.03
C LEU A 80 3.30 -6.03 3.61
N THR A 81 3.09 -7.31 3.39
CA THR A 81 4.19 -8.26 3.14
C THR A 81 4.23 -8.79 1.71
N GLY A 82 3.19 -8.58 0.93
CA GLY A 82 3.02 -9.20 -0.40
C GLY A 82 2.91 -10.73 -0.35
N ARG A 83 2.68 -11.32 0.84
CA ARG A 83 2.59 -12.77 1.04
C ARG A 83 1.15 -13.19 1.27
N SER A 84 0.83 -14.42 0.88
CA SER A 84 -0.41 -15.02 1.34
C SER A 84 -0.46 -15.02 2.87
N PRO A 85 -1.58 -14.64 3.50
CA PRO A 85 -1.75 -14.65 4.95
C PRO A 85 -1.41 -15.99 5.59
N ASN A 86 -1.75 -17.09 4.92
CA ASN A 86 -1.44 -18.45 5.37
C ASN A 86 0.08 -18.70 5.44
N ARG A 87 0.85 -18.18 4.47
CA ARG A 87 2.32 -18.25 4.51
C ARG A 87 2.94 -17.36 5.57
N ALA A 88 2.25 -16.29 5.95
CA ALA A 88 2.67 -15.39 7.03
C ALA A 88 2.27 -15.93 8.42
N GLY A 89 1.49 -17.02 8.48
CA GLY A 89 1.04 -17.62 9.74
C GLY A 89 -0.07 -16.86 10.44
N ILE A 90 -0.80 -15.99 9.72
CA ILE A 90 -1.93 -15.22 10.24
C ILE A 90 -3.18 -15.70 9.50
N TYR A 91 -3.99 -16.48 10.18
CA TYR A 91 -5.16 -17.15 9.59
C TYR A 91 -6.47 -16.44 9.92
N ASP A 92 -6.51 -15.71 11.03
CA ASP A 92 -7.71 -15.10 11.55
C ASP A 92 -7.41 -13.76 12.20
N TRP A 93 -8.44 -13.08 12.67
CA TRP A 93 -8.35 -11.81 13.39
C TRP A 93 -7.47 -11.95 14.64
N ILE A 94 -6.56 -11.01 14.81
CA ILE A 94 -5.73 -10.93 16.00
C ILE A 94 -6.43 -9.99 16.98
N PRO A 95 -6.90 -10.50 18.12
CA PRO A 95 -7.53 -9.66 19.15
C PRO A 95 -6.52 -8.67 19.70
N GLU A 96 -7.02 -7.54 20.15
CA GLU A 96 -6.23 -6.54 20.84
C GLU A 96 -5.52 -7.17 22.06
N ALA A 97 -4.21 -6.97 22.14
CA ALA A 97 -3.43 -7.49 23.25
C ALA A 97 -3.86 -6.77 24.53
N SER A 98 -4.56 -7.48 25.44
CA SER A 98 -4.78 -7.01 26.81
C SER A 98 -3.64 -7.50 27.70
N ALA A 99 -3.31 -6.73 28.76
CA ALA A 99 -2.24 -7.07 29.68
C ALA A 99 -2.41 -8.48 30.33
N ASP A 100 -3.63 -8.98 30.36
CA ASP A 100 -4.00 -10.25 31.00
C ASP A 100 -4.17 -11.44 30.02
N LYS A 101 -4.10 -11.19 28.70
CA LYS A 101 -4.23 -12.25 27.69
C LYS A 101 -3.11 -12.14 26.68
N PRO A 102 -2.15 -13.08 26.70
CA PRO A 102 -1.16 -13.15 25.63
C PRO A 102 -1.89 -13.35 24.30
N VAL A 103 -1.43 -12.64 23.27
CA VAL A 103 -1.92 -12.84 21.89
C VAL A 103 -1.81 -14.32 21.57
N ALA A 104 -2.93 -14.96 21.29
CA ALA A 104 -2.94 -16.35 20.90
C ALA A 104 -2.00 -16.53 19.71
N ASN A 105 -0.91 -17.26 19.93
CA ASN A 105 0.08 -17.49 18.90
C ASN A 105 -0.58 -18.35 17.83
N SER A 106 -0.85 -17.78 16.66
CA SER A 106 -1.49 -18.46 15.52
C SER A 106 -0.67 -19.65 14.96
N ARG A 107 0.44 -19.97 15.61
CA ARG A 107 1.29 -21.13 15.27
C ARG A 107 0.91 -22.44 15.96
N GLN A 108 -0.20 -22.49 16.69
CA GLN A 108 -0.67 -23.76 17.22
C GLN A 108 -1.62 -24.42 16.21
N LEU A 109 -1.03 -25.00 15.19
CA LEU A 109 -1.53 -26.12 14.42
C LEU A 109 -0.47 -27.22 14.42
#